data_7f912dabfe315fb4dbb8dbcc2cd52ccf
#
_entry.id   7f912dabfe315fb4dbb8dbcc2cd52ccf
#
_cell.length_a   1.000
_cell.length_b   1.000
_cell.length_c   1.000
_cell.angle_alpha   90.00
_cell.angle_beta   90.00
_cell.angle_gamma   90.00
#
_symmetry.space_group_name_H-M   'P 1'
#
loop_
_entity.id
_entity.type
_entity.pdbx_description
1 polymer ?
#
loop_
_entity_poly.entity_id
_entity_poly.type
_entity_poly.pdbx_seq_one_letter_code
_entity_poly.pdbx_strand_id
1 'polypeptide(L)'
;MTRIMPRIWLSLSGRLPGLPIALCALLCALFGVSTRLLGQAVPPSAPQNQLPQLVDVTDSTGIKFEHTSSSDKKYIVESMAGGVALIDYDRDGLLDIYFTNAPTVEMALAGKKARSALYHNNGDGTFTDVTEKAGVEYPCFAMGAAVGDYNNDGWPDLLVTCLGGVVLYRNNGDGTFTDVTKSAGLVDTQFATGAAFGDYDGDGWVDLFVSHYVDFHLDDLPKFGSSKTCQYHGLPVQCGPRGLKGAGDLLFHNNGDGTFTDVSKAAGVDDPHGYYGLGAVWSDFNDDGRLDLFVANDSTPNFLYRNDGKGHFTEVGFLAGTAVSQDGSEQAGMGVALGDYLHAGRLSIFVTHFSEEYAALFRNDGGMSFTDVSFPAGIATPTIPYVGWGDAFFDFDNDGWPDLFMVNGHVYPQVDTLDVGSRYREPKLLFLNRHDGTFRNISEQVGPAIQIPQVSRGAAFGDLFNDGRIDIVVENVDGKPMILRNEEPHAQSGSHNHWIQFELAGTKSNRLALNARLKAVAGDLVQLDEVRSGGSYLSQNDLRIHFGLASHDHLDRVEILWPSGKTEILNNLAADRLYAVKEGEGIVPRDRLRPTTVPRR
;
A
#
# COMPACT_ATOMS: atom_id res chain seq x y z
N MET A 1 17.68 38.94 -44.90
CA MET A 1 18.25 40.23 -44.50
C MET A 1 18.90 40.06 -43.14
N THR A 2 20.17 40.08 -43.20
CA THR A 2 21.26 40.03 -42.27
C THR A 2 21.21 41.09 -41.16
N ARG A 3 21.51 40.70 -39.92
CA ARG A 3 22.33 41.55 -39.03
C ARG A 3 22.88 40.75 -37.87
N ILE A 4 24.19 40.59 -37.91
CA ILE A 4 25.18 40.15 -36.94
C ILE A 4 25.47 41.33 -35.99
N MET A 5 25.67 41.11 -34.70
CA MET A 5 26.39 42.04 -33.82
C MET A 5 27.09 41.31 -32.66
N PRO A 6 28.20 41.89 -32.11
CA PRO A 6 29.41 41.08 -31.86
C PRO A 6 29.71 40.85 -30.36
N ARG A 7 30.60 39.89 -30.14
CA ARG A 7 31.27 39.59 -28.85
C ARG A 7 32.25 40.74 -28.49
N ILE A 8 32.22 41.19 -27.25
CA ILE A 8 33.28 42.00 -26.64
C ILE A 8 33.97 41.16 -25.57
N TRP A 9 35.23 40.85 -25.80
CA TRP A 9 36.21 40.37 -24.85
C TRP A 9 36.84 41.57 -24.15
N LEU A 10 36.95 41.56 -22.83
CA LEU A 10 37.85 42.42 -22.07
C LEU A 10 38.70 41.56 -21.15
N SER A 11 39.93 41.41 -21.57
CA SER A 11 41.04 40.90 -20.75
C SER A 11 41.61 42.07 -19.92
N LEU A 12 41.79 41.90 -18.64
CA LEU A 12 42.69 42.73 -17.84
C LEU A 12 43.57 41.84 -16.98
N SER A 13 44.77 41.69 -17.43
CA SER A 13 45.93 41.21 -16.70
C SER A 13 46.50 42.34 -15.83
N GLY A 14 46.60 42.14 -14.52
CA GLY A 14 47.28 43.05 -13.60
C GLY A 14 47.99 42.24 -12.53
N ARG A 15 49.28 41.96 -12.70
CA ARG A 15 50.17 41.45 -11.64
C ARG A 15 50.59 42.64 -10.79
N LEU A 16 50.55 42.49 -9.43
CA LEU A 16 51.32 43.29 -8.48
C LEU A 16 52.10 42.37 -7.53
N PRO A 17 53.31 42.75 -7.11
CA PRO A 17 54.35 41.86 -6.58
C PRO A 17 54.31 41.70 -5.05
N GLY A 18 54.97 40.65 -4.59
CA GLY A 18 55.00 40.13 -3.24
C GLY A 18 55.57 41.05 -2.16
N LEU A 19 55.16 40.75 -0.94
CA LEU A 19 55.81 41.15 0.34
C LEU A 19 55.92 39.88 1.20
N PRO A 20 57.02 39.76 1.96
CA PRO A 20 57.45 38.48 2.56
C PRO A 20 56.77 38.15 3.88
N ILE A 21 56.51 36.84 4.05
CA ILE A 21 56.13 36.21 5.31
C ILE A 21 57.37 36.19 6.25
N ALA A 22 57.44 37.15 7.14
CA ALA A 22 58.31 37.07 8.34
C ALA A 22 58.08 38.28 9.24
N LEU A 23 57.06 38.25 10.10
CA LEU A 23 57.01 38.98 11.38
C LEU A 23 55.68 38.73 12.11
N CYS A 24 55.44 37.54 12.63
CA CYS A 24 54.38 37.28 13.62
C CYS A 24 54.71 36.11 14.55
N ALA A 25 55.99 36.00 14.90
CA ALA A 25 56.44 34.98 15.84
C ALA A 25 57.32 35.59 16.94
N LEU A 26 56.91 36.70 17.54
CA LEU A 26 57.57 37.24 18.75
C LEU A 26 56.68 38.24 19.50
N LEU A 27 55.52 37.82 20.02
CA LEU A 27 54.75 38.58 21.02
C LEU A 27 53.72 37.71 21.74
N CYS A 28 54.04 36.47 22.10
CA CYS A 28 53.23 35.61 22.98
C CYS A 28 54.04 34.95 24.10
N ALA A 29 54.93 35.73 24.72
CA ALA A 29 55.66 35.25 25.89
C ALA A 29 55.74 36.36 26.90
N LEU A 30 54.65 36.73 27.54
CA LEU A 30 54.59 37.49 28.81
C LEU A 30 53.14 37.85 29.17
N PHE A 31 52.31 36.88 29.44
CA PHE A 31 51.19 36.96 30.38
C PHE A 31 50.71 35.53 30.63
N GLY A 32 51.25 34.94 31.67
CA GLY A 32 50.76 33.68 32.23
C GLY A 32 49.41 33.91 32.90
N VAL A 33 48.35 33.69 32.14
CA VAL A 33 47.00 33.50 32.67
C VAL A 33 46.63 32.05 32.44
N SER A 34 46.77 31.27 33.53
CA SER A 34 46.23 29.90 33.59
C SER A 34 44.70 29.97 33.48
N THR A 35 44.17 29.95 32.29
CA THR A 35 42.75 29.61 32.07
C THR A 35 42.59 28.12 32.28
N ARG A 36 42.13 27.73 33.50
CA ARG A 36 41.49 26.43 33.67
C ARG A 36 40.34 26.37 32.66
N LEU A 37 40.51 25.58 31.61
CA LEU A 37 39.38 25.08 30.82
C LEU A 37 38.50 24.27 31.78
N LEU A 38 37.48 24.92 32.34
CA LEU A 38 36.29 24.23 32.82
C LEU A 38 35.73 23.53 31.62
N GLY A 39 35.98 22.23 31.53
CA GLY A 39 35.23 21.38 30.61
C GLY A 39 33.76 21.57 30.96
N GLN A 40 33.02 22.32 30.11
CA GLN A 40 31.58 22.23 30.11
C GLN A 40 31.28 20.78 29.77
N ALA A 41 30.79 20.03 30.76
CA ALA A 41 30.16 18.76 30.51
C ALA A 41 29.05 19.05 29.47
N VAL A 42 29.19 18.49 28.28
CA VAL A 42 28.09 18.42 27.31
C VAL A 42 26.94 17.79 28.11
N PRO A 43 25.78 18.46 28.25
CA PRO A 43 24.67 17.84 28.92
C PRO A 43 24.46 16.49 28.23
N PRO A 44 24.15 15.40 28.96
CA PRO A 44 23.81 14.15 28.35
C PRO A 44 22.71 14.45 27.31
N SER A 45 22.92 14.04 26.07
CA SER A 45 21.89 14.06 25.06
C SER A 45 20.64 13.47 25.71
N ALA A 46 19.51 14.17 25.59
CA ALA A 46 18.22 13.58 25.96
C ALA A 46 18.20 12.13 25.43
N PRO A 47 17.65 11.18 26.17
CA PRO A 47 17.55 9.81 25.69
C PRO A 47 16.91 9.89 24.29
N GLN A 48 17.64 9.50 23.25
CA GLN A 48 17.05 9.29 21.94
C GLN A 48 16.05 8.17 22.17
N ASN A 49 14.75 8.43 21.98
CA ASN A 49 13.75 7.39 21.90
C ASN A 49 14.28 6.38 20.88
N GLN A 50 14.52 5.15 21.33
CA GLN A 50 14.94 4.10 20.41
C GLN A 50 13.72 3.79 19.55
N LEU A 51 13.90 3.80 18.22
CA LEU A 51 12.85 3.44 17.28
C LEU A 51 12.38 2.01 17.54
N PRO A 52 11.09 1.71 17.35
CA PRO A 52 10.59 0.34 17.31
C PRO A 52 11.41 -0.52 16.34
N GLN A 53 11.35 -1.83 16.50
CA GLN A 53 12.10 -2.78 15.67
C GLN A 53 11.13 -3.70 14.94
N LEU A 54 11.34 -3.91 13.65
CA LEU A 54 10.62 -4.91 12.87
C LEU A 54 11.36 -6.25 12.98
N VAL A 55 10.73 -7.19 13.68
CA VAL A 55 11.28 -8.52 13.96
C VAL A 55 10.58 -9.57 13.11
N ASP A 56 11.34 -10.36 12.36
CA ASP A 56 10.77 -11.51 11.64
C ASP A 56 10.40 -12.62 12.62
N VAL A 57 9.11 -12.84 12.82
CA VAL A 57 8.56 -13.88 13.69
C VAL A 57 7.99 -15.07 12.93
N THR A 58 8.15 -15.13 11.61
CA THR A 58 7.53 -16.12 10.72
C THR A 58 7.68 -17.56 11.21
N ASP A 59 8.90 -17.97 11.56
CA ASP A 59 9.14 -19.35 11.98
C ASP A 59 8.43 -19.71 13.30
N SER A 60 8.16 -18.74 14.18
CA SER A 60 7.44 -18.95 15.44
C SER A 60 5.91 -18.98 15.28
N THR A 61 5.38 -18.43 14.19
CA THR A 61 3.94 -18.36 13.93
C THR A 61 3.31 -19.69 13.50
N GLY A 62 4.11 -20.66 13.06
CA GLY A 62 3.63 -21.91 12.52
C GLY A 62 3.18 -21.87 11.05
N ILE A 63 3.26 -20.71 10.40
CA ILE A 63 2.94 -20.54 8.97
C ILE A 63 3.97 -21.30 8.12
N LYS A 64 3.47 -22.18 7.23
CA LYS A 64 4.28 -23.03 6.34
C LYS A 64 4.04 -22.78 4.86
N PHE A 65 3.36 -21.68 4.55
CA PHE A 65 3.10 -21.29 3.18
C PHE A 65 4.42 -21.03 2.43
N GLU A 66 4.43 -21.43 1.17
CA GLU A 66 5.53 -21.14 0.24
C GLU A 66 4.94 -20.83 -1.13
N HIS A 67 5.30 -19.70 -1.69
CA HIS A 67 4.81 -19.30 -2.99
C HIS A 67 5.44 -20.15 -4.08
N THR A 68 4.62 -20.72 -4.97
CA THR A 68 5.07 -21.46 -6.15
C THR A 68 5.72 -20.52 -7.14
N SER A 69 6.93 -20.83 -7.59
CA SER A 69 7.70 -19.94 -8.45
C SER A 69 8.44 -20.69 -9.55
N SER A 70 8.67 -19.96 -10.67
CA SER A 70 9.58 -20.37 -11.75
C SER A 70 10.91 -19.65 -11.57
N SER A 71 12.03 -20.40 -11.53
CA SER A 71 13.37 -19.82 -11.37
C SER A 71 13.75 -18.88 -12.52
N ASP A 72 13.24 -19.15 -13.72
CA ASP A 72 13.64 -18.45 -14.93
C ASP A 72 12.78 -17.21 -15.24
N LYS A 73 11.56 -17.13 -14.66
CA LYS A 73 10.60 -16.04 -14.93
C LYS A 73 10.47 -15.73 -16.42
N LYS A 74 10.12 -16.74 -17.22
CA LYS A 74 10.03 -16.61 -18.68
C LYS A 74 8.83 -15.80 -19.15
N TYR A 75 7.80 -15.72 -18.32
CA TYR A 75 6.53 -15.09 -18.65
C TYR A 75 6.17 -14.07 -17.59
N ILE A 76 5.62 -12.93 -18.02
CA ILE A 76 5.30 -11.81 -17.13
C ILE A 76 4.37 -12.22 -15.98
N VAL A 77 3.39 -13.10 -16.25
CA VAL A 77 2.45 -13.62 -15.25
C VAL A 77 3.15 -14.31 -14.06
N GLU A 78 4.32 -14.91 -14.27
CA GLU A 78 5.11 -15.57 -13.21
C GLU A 78 5.82 -14.59 -12.26
N SER A 79 5.84 -13.29 -12.61
CA SER A 79 6.49 -12.24 -11.83
C SER A 79 5.51 -11.33 -11.09
N MET A 80 4.22 -11.41 -11.39
CA MET A 80 3.20 -10.43 -10.96
C MET A 80 2.32 -10.91 -9.80
N ALA A 81 2.25 -12.22 -9.54
CA ALA A 81 1.46 -12.80 -8.44
C ALA A 81 2.07 -12.48 -7.07
N GLY A 82 1.37 -12.81 -6.00
CA GLY A 82 1.87 -12.71 -4.62
C GLY A 82 1.14 -11.66 -3.78
N GLY A 83 -0.17 -11.58 -3.90
CA GLY A 83 -1.02 -10.75 -3.04
C GLY A 83 -1.33 -11.43 -1.70
N VAL A 84 -1.59 -10.63 -0.68
CA VAL A 84 -1.94 -11.08 0.67
C VAL A 84 -3.09 -10.26 1.24
N ALA A 85 -4.03 -10.90 1.95
CA ALA A 85 -5.13 -10.19 2.60
C ALA A 85 -5.17 -10.47 4.11
N LEU A 86 -5.38 -9.40 4.88
CA LEU A 86 -5.79 -9.47 6.29
C LEU A 86 -7.32 -9.45 6.36
N ILE A 87 -7.89 -10.41 7.08
CA ILE A 87 -9.33 -10.59 7.19
C ILE A 87 -9.67 -11.24 8.53
N ASP A 88 -10.60 -10.68 9.28
CA ASP A 88 -11.24 -11.35 10.44
C ASP A 88 -12.45 -12.14 9.92
N TYR A 89 -12.18 -13.34 9.30
CA TYR A 89 -13.21 -14.06 8.54
C TYR A 89 -14.26 -14.72 9.41
N ASP A 90 -13.94 -15.05 10.66
CA ASP A 90 -14.88 -15.67 11.61
C ASP A 90 -15.38 -14.73 12.70
N ARG A 91 -15.01 -13.44 12.57
CA ARG A 91 -15.43 -12.36 13.45
C ARG A 91 -15.07 -12.60 14.92
N ASP A 92 -13.97 -13.29 15.19
CA ASP A 92 -13.48 -13.52 16.55
C ASP A 92 -12.69 -12.34 17.12
N GLY A 93 -12.27 -11.43 16.24
CA GLY A 93 -11.57 -10.20 16.59
C GLY A 93 -10.07 -10.30 16.42
N LEU A 94 -9.59 -11.36 15.82
CA LEU A 94 -8.20 -11.56 15.44
C LEU A 94 -8.07 -11.46 13.92
N LEU A 95 -6.97 -10.91 13.43
CA LEU A 95 -6.72 -10.85 12.00
C LEU A 95 -6.16 -12.15 11.50
N ASP A 96 -6.85 -12.78 10.56
CA ASP A 96 -6.41 -13.94 9.81
C ASP A 96 -5.67 -13.51 8.55
N ILE A 97 -4.94 -14.44 7.92
CA ILE A 97 -4.10 -14.13 6.75
C ILE A 97 -4.47 -15.06 5.59
N TYR A 98 -4.81 -14.46 4.44
CA TYR A 98 -4.97 -15.20 3.19
C TYR A 98 -3.83 -14.87 2.22
N PHE A 99 -3.07 -15.89 1.83
CA PHE A 99 -2.02 -15.81 0.81
C PHE A 99 -2.53 -16.33 -0.52
N THR A 100 -2.35 -15.56 -1.59
CA THR A 100 -2.59 -16.04 -2.95
C THR A 100 -1.42 -16.87 -3.46
N ASN A 101 -1.65 -17.80 -4.37
CA ASN A 101 -0.59 -18.59 -4.98
C ASN A 101 -0.89 -18.86 -6.45
N ALA A 102 0.11 -18.69 -7.29
CA ALA A 102 -0.01 -18.89 -8.74
C ALA A 102 0.85 -20.07 -9.19
N PRO A 103 0.35 -20.98 -10.04
CA PRO A 103 1.19 -22.00 -10.64
C PRO A 103 2.21 -21.35 -11.60
N THR A 104 3.31 -22.02 -11.91
CA THR A 104 4.12 -21.63 -13.07
C THR A 104 3.33 -21.87 -14.36
N VAL A 105 3.69 -21.20 -15.45
CA VAL A 105 3.07 -21.43 -16.76
C VAL A 105 3.22 -22.89 -17.18
N GLU A 106 4.37 -23.52 -16.93
CA GLU A 106 4.57 -24.95 -17.18
C GLU A 106 3.62 -25.84 -16.37
N MET A 107 3.40 -25.53 -15.09
CA MET A 107 2.42 -26.23 -14.27
C MET A 107 0.99 -26.04 -14.79
N ALA A 108 0.61 -24.82 -15.14
CA ALA A 108 -0.72 -24.50 -15.68
C ALA A 108 -1.00 -25.24 -16.98
N LEU A 109 -0.05 -25.28 -17.92
CA LEU A 109 -0.14 -26.06 -19.16
C LEU A 109 -0.24 -27.58 -18.90
N ALA A 110 0.33 -28.07 -17.80
CA ALA A 110 0.20 -29.47 -17.36
C ALA A 110 -1.07 -29.73 -16.53
N GLY A 111 -1.99 -28.74 -16.40
CA GLY A 111 -3.22 -28.85 -15.60
C GLY A 111 -2.99 -28.90 -14.09
N LYS A 112 -1.79 -28.52 -13.61
CA LYS A 112 -1.45 -28.46 -12.19
C LYS A 112 -1.84 -27.09 -11.62
N LYS A 113 -2.25 -27.06 -10.36
CA LYS A 113 -2.64 -25.84 -9.62
C LYS A 113 -1.61 -25.53 -8.54
N ALA A 114 -1.54 -24.28 -8.10
CA ALA A 114 -0.87 -23.86 -6.87
C ALA A 114 -1.91 -23.65 -5.77
N ARG A 115 -1.53 -23.93 -4.54
CA ARG A 115 -2.42 -23.84 -3.38
C ARG A 115 -2.30 -22.47 -2.73
N SER A 116 -3.34 -21.66 -2.77
CA SER A 116 -3.52 -20.50 -1.89
C SER A 116 -3.78 -20.97 -0.45
N ALA A 117 -3.62 -20.11 0.54
CA ALA A 117 -3.75 -20.55 1.93
C ALA A 117 -4.40 -19.49 2.84
N LEU A 118 -5.39 -19.95 3.65
CA LEU A 118 -5.99 -19.19 4.74
C LEU A 118 -5.46 -19.69 6.08
N TYR A 119 -4.89 -18.79 6.85
CA TYR A 119 -4.37 -19.06 8.19
C TYR A 119 -5.20 -18.35 9.24
N HIS A 120 -5.82 -19.13 10.14
CA HIS A 120 -6.55 -18.61 11.30
C HIS A 120 -5.59 -18.23 12.42
N ASN A 121 -5.76 -17.04 12.97
CA ASN A 121 -4.99 -16.53 14.10
C ASN A 121 -5.50 -17.13 15.42
N ASN A 122 -4.64 -17.86 16.13
CA ASN A 122 -5.02 -18.52 17.38
C ASN A 122 -5.03 -17.57 18.61
N GLY A 123 -4.62 -16.31 18.45
CA GLY A 123 -4.56 -15.31 19.53
C GLY A 123 -3.37 -15.47 20.49
N ASP A 124 -2.50 -16.44 20.25
CA ASP A 124 -1.30 -16.71 21.06
C ASP A 124 0.02 -16.45 20.31
N GLY A 125 -0.07 -15.76 19.17
CA GLY A 125 1.04 -15.49 18.26
C GLY A 125 1.31 -16.60 17.25
N THR A 126 0.47 -17.64 17.22
CA THR A 126 0.53 -18.72 16.23
C THR A 126 -0.67 -18.73 15.31
N PHE A 127 -0.53 -19.38 14.15
CA PHE A 127 -1.57 -19.48 13.13
C PHE A 127 -1.80 -20.94 12.73
N THR A 128 -3.06 -21.27 12.43
CA THR A 128 -3.47 -22.60 11.99
C THR A 128 -3.94 -22.55 10.54
N ASP A 129 -3.39 -23.42 9.68
CA ASP A 129 -3.87 -23.57 8.30
C ASP A 129 -5.28 -24.15 8.29
N VAL A 130 -6.26 -23.37 7.87
CA VAL A 130 -7.68 -23.74 7.78
C VAL A 130 -8.19 -23.80 6.35
N THR A 131 -7.32 -23.68 5.37
CA THR A 131 -7.62 -23.50 3.94
C THR A 131 -8.58 -24.56 3.38
N GLU A 132 -8.29 -25.85 3.64
CA GLU A 132 -9.13 -26.96 3.16
C GLU A 132 -10.52 -26.93 3.80
N LYS A 133 -10.58 -26.69 5.11
CA LYS A 133 -11.84 -26.56 5.84
C LYS A 133 -12.65 -25.37 5.33
N ALA A 134 -11.99 -24.24 5.06
CA ALA A 134 -12.61 -23.02 4.55
C ALA A 134 -13.05 -23.15 3.09
N GLY A 135 -12.45 -24.04 2.30
CA GLY A 135 -12.81 -24.27 0.90
C GLY A 135 -12.24 -23.24 -0.09
N VAL A 136 -11.08 -22.64 0.24
CA VAL A 136 -10.47 -21.53 -0.55
C VAL A 136 -9.08 -21.88 -1.14
N GLU A 137 -8.78 -23.16 -1.32
CA GLU A 137 -7.43 -23.65 -1.69
C GLU A 137 -6.97 -23.31 -3.09
N TYR A 138 -7.86 -23.45 -4.08
CA TYR A 138 -7.51 -23.44 -5.50
C TYR A 138 -8.46 -22.54 -6.30
N PRO A 139 -8.46 -21.24 -6.03
CA PRO A 139 -9.36 -20.34 -6.76
C PRO A 139 -9.07 -20.38 -8.27
N CYS A 140 -7.80 -20.25 -8.66
CA CYS A 140 -7.41 -20.03 -10.04
C CYS A 140 -5.87 -19.97 -10.17
N PHE A 141 -5.35 -19.30 -11.20
CA PHE A 141 -4.00 -18.74 -11.26
C PHE A 141 -4.04 -17.39 -10.51
N ALA A 142 -3.93 -17.44 -9.16
CA ALA A 142 -4.27 -16.32 -8.29
C ALA A 142 -3.19 -15.24 -8.27
N MET A 143 -3.61 -13.97 -8.31
CA MET A 143 -2.77 -12.80 -8.30
C MET A 143 -2.86 -12.04 -6.97
N GLY A 144 -4.03 -11.54 -6.64
CA GLY A 144 -4.31 -10.70 -5.49
C GLY A 144 -5.59 -11.05 -4.77
N ALA A 145 -5.88 -10.30 -3.71
CA ALA A 145 -7.10 -10.46 -2.93
C ALA A 145 -7.61 -9.11 -2.40
N ALA A 146 -8.94 -8.99 -2.29
CA ALA A 146 -9.64 -7.88 -1.68
C ALA A 146 -10.76 -8.39 -0.76
N VAL A 147 -11.13 -7.59 0.25
CA VAL A 147 -12.17 -7.93 1.22
C VAL A 147 -13.30 -6.92 1.13
N GLY A 148 -14.53 -7.42 1.11
CA GLY A 148 -15.76 -6.63 1.15
C GLY A 148 -16.90 -7.49 1.71
N ASP A 149 -18.03 -6.88 2.03
CA ASP A 149 -19.27 -7.58 2.36
C ASP A 149 -20.29 -7.22 1.29
N TYR A 150 -20.23 -7.99 0.18
CA TYR A 150 -21.00 -7.67 -1.04
C TYR A 150 -22.50 -7.87 -0.86
N ASN A 151 -22.91 -8.71 0.10
CA ASN A 151 -24.30 -9.06 0.34
C ASN A 151 -24.88 -8.41 1.61
N ASN A 152 -24.11 -7.53 2.27
CA ASN A 152 -24.48 -6.79 3.48
C ASN A 152 -24.99 -7.69 4.63
N ASP A 153 -24.46 -8.91 4.76
CA ASP A 153 -24.85 -9.84 5.83
C ASP A 153 -23.98 -9.70 7.10
N GLY A 154 -22.94 -8.90 7.04
CA GLY A 154 -22.02 -8.58 8.14
C GLY A 154 -20.82 -9.51 8.23
N TRP A 155 -20.69 -10.51 7.37
CA TRP A 155 -19.51 -11.36 7.24
C TRP A 155 -18.60 -10.86 6.13
N PRO A 156 -17.29 -10.70 6.36
CA PRO A 156 -16.40 -10.27 5.30
C PRO A 156 -16.24 -11.39 4.25
N ASP A 157 -16.51 -11.04 3.00
CA ASP A 157 -16.31 -11.89 1.84
C ASP A 157 -14.92 -11.69 1.25
N LEU A 158 -14.43 -12.68 0.50
CA LEU A 158 -13.11 -12.69 -0.09
C LEU A 158 -13.20 -12.69 -1.62
N LEU A 159 -12.63 -11.69 -2.27
CA LEU A 159 -12.39 -11.69 -3.70
C LEU A 159 -10.95 -12.07 -4.00
N VAL A 160 -10.73 -12.95 -4.97
CA VAL A 160 -9.41 -13.31 -5.49
C VAL A 160 -9.34 -12.94 -6.96
N THR A 161 -8.33 -12.15 -7.35
CA THR A 161 -8.05 -11.81 -8.75
C THR A 161 -7.15 -12.86 -9.38
N CYS A 162 -7.33 -13.09 -10.68
CA CYS A 162 -6.76 -14.25 -11.38
C CYS A 162 -6.30 -13.92 -12.79
N LEU A 163 -5.38 -14.69 -13.32
CA LEU A 163 -5.30 -14.84 -14.77
C LEU A 163 -6.54 -15.60 -15.23
N GLY A 164 -7.42 -14.90 -15.96
CA GLY A 164 -8.68 -15.43 -16.46
C GLY A 164 -9.91 -14.98 -15.67
N GLY A 165 -9.79 -13.90 -14.89
CA GLY A 165 -10.90 -13.20 -14.23
C GLY A 165 -10.80 -13.13 -12.72
N VAL A 166 -11.94 -13.21 -12.03
CA VAL A 166 -12.04 -13.12 -10.57
C VAL A 166 -12.78 -14.31 -9.98
N VAL A 167 -12.54 -14.58 -8.69
CA VAL A 167 -13.33 -15.53 -7.89
C VAL A 167 -13.85 -14.82 -6.65
N LEU A 168 -15.18 -14.77 -6.50
CA LEU A 168 -15.85 -14.22 -5.31
C LEU A 168 -16.28 -15.36 -4.38
N TYR A 169 -15.70 -15.39 -3.21
CA TYR A 169 -16.03 -16.31 -2.13
C TYR A 169 -16.93 -15.63 -1.12
N ARG A 170 -18.21 -16.04 -1.06
CA ARG A 170 -19.12 -15.63 -0.01
C ARG A 170 -18.78 -16.36 1.29
N ASN A 171 -18.62 -15.61 2.37
CA ASN A 171 -18.47 -16.14 3.71
C ASN A 171 -19.80 -16.73 4.23
N ASN A 172 -19.81 -17.97 4.67
CA ASN A 172 -21.01 -18.66 5.16
C ASN A 172 -21.28 -18.40 6.65
N GLY A 173 -20.37 -17.69 7.36
CA GLY A 173 -20.48 -17.41 8.80
C GLY A 173 -20.28 -18.63 9.70
N ASP A 174 -19.80 -19.74 9.16
CA ASP A 174 -19.52 -20.99 9.87
C ASP A 174 -18.05 -21.44 9.72
N GLY A 175 -17.19 -20.52 9.29
CA GLY A 175 -15.77 -20.76 9.02
C GLY A 175 -15.49 -21.38 7.65
N THR A 176 -16.48 -21.39 6.75
CA THR A 176 -16.36 -21.87 5.37
C THR A 176 -16.78 -20.78 4.38
N PHE A 177 -16.35 -20.93 3.13
CA PHE A 177 -16.71 -20.06 2.02
C PHE A 177 -17.38 -20.85 0.89
N THR A 178 -18.17 -20.12 0.09
CA THR A 178 -18.80 -20.66 -1.12
C THR A 178 -18.42 -19.78 -2.31
N ASP A 179 -17.88 -20.38 -3.38
CA ASP A 179 -17.67 -19.69 -4.66
C ASP A 179 -19.03 -19.31 -5.25
N VAL A 180 -19.29 -18.01 -5.32
CA VAL A 180 -20.53 -17.43 -5.85
C VAL A 180 -20.32 -16.65 -7.13
N THR A 181 -19.10 -16.64 -7.69
CA THR A 181 -18.71 -15.85 -8.86
C THR A 181 -19.74 -15.88 -9.97
N LYS A 182 -20.11 -17.08 -10.41
CA LYS A 182 -21.10 -17.26 -11.48
C LYS A 182 -22.50 -16.82 -11.07
N SER A 183 -22.94 -17.14 -9.87
CA SER A 183 -24.27 -16.77 -9.37
C SER A 183 -24.39 -15.29 -9.10
N ALA A 184 -23.29 -14.64 -8.73
CA ALA A 184 -23.18 -13.21 -8.56
C ALA A 184 -23.09 -12.43 -9.89
N GLY A 185 -23.01 -13.14 -11.03
CA GLY A 185 -22.97 -12.49 -12.35
C GLY A 185 -21.62 -11.83 -12.70
N LEU A 186 -20.56 -12.15 -11.96
CA LEU A 186 -19.22 -11.66 -12.29
C LEU A 186 -18.67 -12.41 -13.50
N VAL A 187 -18.72 -11.77 -14.65
CA VAL A 187 -18.22 -12.31 -15.92
C VAL A 187 -16.94 -11.57 -16.27
N ASP A 188 -15.82 -12.20 -16.01
CA ASP A 188 -14.49 -11.71 -16.32
C ASP A 188 -13.64 -12.88 -16.83
N THR A 189 -12.84 -12.66 -17.87
CA THR A 189 -11.98 -13.67 -18.49
C THR A 189 -10.59 -13.15 -18.78
N GLN A 190 -10.29 -11.95 -18.28
CA GLN A 190 -9.04 -11.25 -18.54
C GLN A 190 -8.00 -11.53 -17.44
N PHE A 191 -6.85 -10.89 -17.53
CA PHE A 191 -5.81 -10.95 -16.49
C PHE A 191 -6.14 -9.91 -15.42
N ALA A 192 -6.99 -10.27 -14.46
CA ALA A 192 -7.34 -9.43 -13.33
C ALA A 192 -6.15 -9.30 -12.35
N THR A 193 -5.93 -8.10 -11.86
CA THR A 193 -4.82 -7.72 -10.97
C THR A 193 -5.32 -7.04 -9.70
N GLY A 194 -5.36 -5.73 -9.62
CA GLY A 194 -5.92 -5.01 -8.48
C GLY A 194 -7.44 -5.09 -8.44
N ALA A 195 -7.99 -5.10 -7.24
CA ALA A 195 -9.43 -5.00 -7.04
C ALA A 195 -9.73 -4.19 -5.77
N ALA A 196 -10.83 -3.44 -5.79
CA ALA A 196 -11.28 -2.67 -4.64
C ALA A 196 -12.81 -2.61 -4.59
N PHE A 197 -13.36 -2.91 -3.42
CA PHE A 197 -14.78 -2.66 -3.14
C PHE A 197 -14.99 -1.21 -2.69
N GLY A 198 -16.08 -0.57 -3.15
CA GLY A 198 -16.47 0.78 -2.75
C GLY A 198 -17.91 1.08 -3.17
N ASP A 199 -18.63 1.82 -2.36
CA ASP A 199 -20.01 2.26 -2.64
C ASP A 199 -19.96 3.58 -3.42
N TYR A 200 -19.72 3.51 -4.76
CA TYR A 200 -19.46 4.71 -5.57
C TYR A 200 -20.69 5.56 -5.84
N ASP A 201 -21.90 5.00 -5.73
CA ASP A 201 -23.15 5.73 -6.00
C ASP A 201 -23.95 6.04 -4.72
N GLY A 202 -23.49 5.59 -3.55
CA GLY A 202 -24.03 5.93 -2.23
C GLY A 202 -25.33 5.21 -1.90
N ASP A 203 -25.57 4.03 -2.50
CA ASP A 203 -26.80 3.27 -2.31
C ASP A 203 -26.73 2.31 -1.07
N GLY A 204 -25.57 2.18 -0.45
CA GLY A 204 -25.30 1.36 0.74
C GLY A 204 -24.87 -0.07 0.43
N TRP A 205 -24.65 -0.41 -0.84
CA TRP A 205 -24.06 -1.67 -1.30
C TRP A 205 -22.67 -1.39 -1.88
N VAL A 206 -21.73 -2.28 -1.62
CA VAL A 206 -20.39 -2.09 -2.18
C VAL A 206 -20.33 -2.61 -3.60
N ASP A 207 -19.87 -1.76 -4.50
CA ASP A 207 -19.55 -2.09 -5.90
C ASP A 207 -18.13 -2.64 -5.98
N LEU A 208 -17.73 -3.16 -7.13
CA LEU A 208 -16.44 -3.78 -7.34
C LEU A 208 -15.75 -3.21 -8.58
N PHE A 209 -14.58 -2.59 -8.39
CA PHE A 209 -13.65 -2.29 -9.48
C PHE A 209 -12.57 -3.34 -9.57
N VAL A 210 -12.22 -3.74 -10.81
CA VAL A 210 -11.15 -4.70 -11.12
C VAL A 210 -10.29 -4.11 -12.22
N SER A 211 -9.00 -3.90 -11.92
CA SER A 211 -8.01 -3.51 -12.93
C SER A 211 -7.46 -4.73 -13.67
N HIS A 212 -7.11 -4.53 -14.93
CA HIS A 212 -6.57 -5.56 -15.79
C HIS A 212 -5.20 -5.17 -16.32
N TYR A 213 -4.39 -6.18 -16.59
CA TYR A 213 -3.00 -5.98 -17.01
C TYR A 213 -2.84 -6.22 -18.52
N VAL A 214 -2.18 -7.28 -18.90
CA VAL A 214 -1.96 -7.64 -20.30
C VAL A 214 -2.97 -8.70 -20.77
N ASP A 215 -3.36 -8.65 -22.03
CA ASP A 215 -4.18 -9.68 -22.70
C ASP A 215 -3.31 -10.93 -22.90
N PHE A 216 -3.21 -11.76 -21.85
CA PHE A 216 -2.30 -12.90 -21.75
C PHE A 216 -3.05 -14.23 -21.83
N HIS A 217 -2.65 -15.08 -22.77
CA HIS A 217 -3.28 -16.38 -23.01
C HIS A 217 -2.25 -17.50 -22.95
N LEU A 218 -2.59 -18.61 -22.27
CA LEU A 218 -1.70 -19.77 -22.13
C LEU A 218 -1.49 -20.54 -23.44
N ASP A 219 -2.35 -20.37 -24.42
CA ASP A 219 -2.26 -20.97 -25.75
C ASP A 219 -1.52 -20.09 -26.78
N ASP A 220 -1.18 -18.84 -26.43
CA ASP A 220 -0.40 -17.91 -27.28
C ASP A 220 0.68 -17.21 -26.45
N LEU A 221 1.70 -17.95 -26.06
CA LEU A 221 2.74 -17.46 -25.16
C LEU A 221 3.76 -16.56 -25.85
N PRO A 222 4.05 -15.35 -25.29
CA PRO A 222 5.10 -14.49 -25.81
C PRO A 222 6.46 -15.20 -25.71
N LYS A 223 7.23 -15.17 -26.81
CA LYS A 223 8.53 -15.83 -26.85
C LYS A 223 9.60 -15.02 -26.13
N PHE A 224 10.16 -15.58 -25.06
CA PHE A 224 11.23 -14.99 -24.26
C PHE A 224 12.38 -14.42 -25.13
N GLY A 225 12.79 -13.19 -24.87
CA GLY A 225 13.90 -12.52 -25.56
C GLY A 225 13.69 -12.20 -27.04
N SER A 226 12.47 -12.35 -27.59
CA SER A 226 12.22 -12.32 -29.02
C SER A 226 12.15 -10.94 -29.67
N SER A 227 11.96 -9.88 -28.90
CA SER A 227 11.82 -8.49 -29.38
C SER A 227 12.61 -7.51 -28.51
N LYS A 228 12.64 -6.24 -28.91
CA LYS A 228 13.27 -5.19 -28.09
C LYS A 228 12.58 -4.97 -26.75
N THR A 229 11.26 -5.21 -26.66
CA THR A 229 10.46 -5.13 -25.43
C THR A 229 10.60 -6.37 -24.54
N CYS A 230 11.35 -7.37 -24.98
CA CYS A 230 11.72 -8.57 -24.23
C CYS A 230 13.21 -8.55 -23.89
N GLN A 231 13.80 -7.38 -23.71
CA GLN A 231 15.21 -7.17 -23.34
C GLN A 231 15.31 -6.09 -22.26
N TYR A 232 16.20 -6.32 -21.30
CA TYR A 232 16.56 -5.36 -20.26
C TYR A 232 18.09 -5.18 -20.29
N HIS A 233 18.58 -3.95 -20.55
CA HIS A 233 20.01 -3.66 -20.73
C HIS A 233 20.73 -4.63 -21.67
N GLY A 234 20.05 -5.07 -22.73
CA GLY A 234 20.61 -6.00 -23.74
C GLY A 234 20.55 -7.49 -23.34
N LEU A 235 20.06 -7.83 -22.16
CA LEU A 235 19.80 -9.21 -21.78
C LEU A 235 18.41 -9.63 -22.25
N PRO A 236 18.24 -10.87 -22.77
CA PRO A 236 16.92 -11.45 -22.97
C PRO A 236 16.19 -11.63 -21.64
N VAL A 237 14.95 -11.16 -21.59
CA VAL A 237 14.05 -11.28 -20.43
C VAL A 237 12.64 -11.64 -20.90
N GLN A 238 11.72 -11.84 -19.98
CA GLN A 238 10.29 -11.96 -20.29
C GLN A 238 9.79 -10.71 -21.03
N CYS A 239 8.78 -10.88 -21.88
CA CYS A 239 8.17 -9.78 -22.62
C CYS A 239 7.14 -9.04 -21.75
N GLY A 240 7.07 -7.74 -21.92
CA GLY A 240 5.99 -6.92 -21.38
C GLY A 240 6.37 -5.96 -20.25
N PRO A 241 5.37 -5.14 -19.80
CA PRO A 241 4.05 -5.03 -20.43
C PRO A 241 4.12 -4.37 -21.81
N ARG A 242 4.99 -3.36 -21.99
CA ARG A 242 5.15 -2.67 -23.29
C ARG A 242 5.41 -3.65 -24.43
N GLY A 243 4.61 -3.52 -25.50
CA GLY A 243 4.67 -4.40 -26.66
C GLY A 243 3.79 -5.64 -26.58
N LEU A 244 3.10 -5.86 -25.46
CA LEU A 244 1.93 -6.73 -25.35
C LEU A 244 0.65 -5.87 -25.44
N LYS A 245 -0.45 -6.49 -25.81
CA LYS A 245 -1.76 -5.83 -25.78
C LYS A 245 -2.24 -5.77 -24.33
N GLY A 246 -2.72 -4.61 -23.88
CA GLY A 246 -3.37 -4.48 -22.59
C GLY A 246 -4.83 -4.89 -22.62
N ALA A 247 -5.40 -5.06 -21.44
CA ALA A 247 -6.81 -5.40 -21.23
C ALA A 247 -7.53 -4.21 -20.58
N GLY A 248 -8.80 -4.01 -20.88
CA GLY A 248 -9.61 -2.92 -20.30
C GLY A 248 -10.16 -3.29 -18.92
N ASP A 249 -10.38 -2.28 -18.09
CA ASP A 249 -10.84 -2.43 -16.71
C ASP A 249 -12.34 -2.69 -16.59
N LEU A 250 -12.77 -3.25 -15.44
CA LEU A 250 -14.17 -3.54 -15.16
C LEU A 250 -14.67 -2.86 -13.88
N LEU A 251 -15.86 -2.27 -13.97
CA LEU A 251 -16.64 -1.81 -12.83
C LEU A 251 -17.97 -2.57 -12.80
N PHE A 252 -18.17 -3.29 -11.72
CA PHE A 252 -19.39 -4.04 -11.45
C PHE A 252 -20.24 -3.30 -10.41
N HIS A 253 -21.43 -2.85 -10.81
CA HIS A 253 -22.44 -2.29 -9.92
C HIS A 253 -23.17 -3.40 -9.17
N ASN A 254 -23.30 -3.28 -7.86
CA ASN A 254 -24.01 -4.21 -7.01
C ASN A 254 -25.52 -3.95 -7.05
N ASN A 255 -26.30 -4.91 -7.50
CA ASN A 255 -27.75 -4.75 -7.65
C ASN A 255 -28.53 -4.85 -6.31
N GLY A 256 -27.86 -5.10 -5.18
CA GLY A 256 -28.48 -5.25 -3.85
C GLY A 256 -29.25 -6.56 -3.66
N ASP A 257 -29.19 -7.48 -4.60
CA ASP A 257 -29.86 -8.79 -4.57
C ASP A 257 -28.87 -9.98 -4.57
N GLY A 258 -27.58 -9.68 -4.35
CA GLY A 258 -26.49 -10.63 -4.39
C GLY A 258 -25.90 -10.85 -5.78
N THR A 259 -26.27 -10.00 -6.75
CA THR A 259 -25.73 -10.01 -8.12
C THR A 259 -25.09 -8.68 -8.50
N PHE A 260 -24.25 -8.72 -9.52
CA PHE A 260 -23.57 -7.55 -10.09
C PHE A 260 -23.93 -7.36 -11.56
N THR A 261 -23.85 -6.12 -12.02
CA THR A 261 -23.98 -5.73 -13.42
C THR A 261 -22.72 -5.01 -13.87
N ASP A 262 -22.11 -5.44 -14.97
CA ASP A 262 -21.00 -4.71 -15.61
C ASP A 262 -21.50 -3.37 -16.15
N VAL A 263 -20.98 -2.28 -15.58
CA VAL A 263 -21.30 -0.90 -15.97
C VAL A 263 -20.08 -0.14 -16.49
N SER A 264 -18.93 -0.80 -16.69
CA SER A 264 -17.63 -0.21 -17.00
C SER A 264 -17.71 0.82 -18.12
N LYS A 265 -18.29 0.45 -19.25
CA LYS A 265 -18.46 1.32 -20.40
C LYS A 265 -19.45 2.45 -20.16
N ALA A 266 -20.55 2.18 -19.47
CA ALA A 266 -21.55 3.20 -19.16
C ALA A 266 -21.02 4.22 -18.14
N ALA A 267 -20.21 3.75 -17.20
CA ALA A 267 -19.54 4.57 -16.20
C ALA A 267 -18.33 5.34 -16.77
N GLY A 268 -17.78 4.92 -17.91
CA GLY A 268 -16.60 5.57 -18.53
C GLY A 268 -15.27 5.20 -17.88
N VAL A 269 -15.17 3.99 -17.35
CA VAL A 269 -13.95 3.46 -16.69
C VAL A 269 -13.44 2.17 -17.34
N ASP A 270 -13.90 1.86 -18.57
CA ASP A 270 -13.61 0.63 -19.30
C ASP A 270 -12.21 0.58 -19.95
N ASP A 271 -11.39 1.60 -19.74
CA ASP A 271 -10.06 1.76 -20.33
C ASP A 271 -9.97 1.27 -21.80
N PRO A 272 -10.52 2.01 -22.76
CA PRO A 272 -10.51 1.59 -24.15
C PRO A 272 -9.13 1.60 -24.80
N HIS A 273 -8.11 2.15 -24.12
CA HIS A 273 -6.72 2.18 -24.58
C HIS A 273 -5.97 0.89 -24.22
N GLY A 274 -6.46 0.16 -23.20
CA GLY A 274 -5.83 -1.04 -22.69
C GLY A 274 -4.49 -0.69 -22.02
N TYR A 275 -4.53 0.17 -21.01
CA TYR A 275 -3.36 0.42 -20.15
C TYR A 275 -3.15 -0.78 -19.22
N TYR A 276 -2.05 -0.78 -18.49
CA TYR A 276 -1.67 -1.97 -17.74
C TYR A 276 -1.95 -1.74 -16.25
N GLY A 277 -3.23 -1.82 -15.88
CA GLY A 277 -3.71 -1.57 -14.52
C GLY A 277 -3.18 -2.59 -13.51
N LEU A 278 -2.70 -2.10 -12.35
CA LEU A 278 -2.23 -2.93 -11.24
C LEU A 278 -2.91 -2.55 -9.92
N GLY A 279 -2.58 -1.41 -9.32
CA GLY A 279 -3.17 -0.95 -8.07
C GLY A 279 -4.46 -0.16 -8.28
N ALA A 280 -5.47 -0.32 -7.43
CA ALA A 280 -6.70 0.47 -7.47
C ALA A 280 -7.16 0.84 -6.06
N VAL A 281 -7.59 2.09 -5.87
CA VAL A 281 -8.12 2.58 -4.60
C VAL A 281 -9.25 3.58 -4.80
N TRP A 282 -10.27 3.47 -3.94
CA TRP A 282 -11.37 4.42 -3.83
C TRP A 282 -11.09 5.45 -2.74
N SER A 283 -11.36 6.72 -2.99
CA SER A 283 -11.40 7.79 -1.99
C SER A 283 -12.11 9.02 -2.55
N ASP A 284 -12.69 9.85 -1.68
CA ASP A 284 -13.15 11.19 -2.06
C ASP A 284 -11.95 12.15 -2.04
N PHE A 285 -11.28 12.30 -3.20
CA PHE A 285 -10.06 13.11 -3.32
C PHE A 285 -10.31 14.61 -3.37
N ASN A 286 -11.55 15.03 -3.63
CA ASN A 286 -11.90 16.45 -3.81
C ASN A 286 -12.83 17.01 -2.74
N ASP A 287 -13.19 16.20 -1.73
CA ASP A 287 -14.08 16.51 -0.61
C ASP A 287 -15.51 16.91 -1.05
N ASP A 288 -16.02 16.27 -2.14
CA ASP A 288 -17.38 16.53 -2.63
C ASP A 288 -18.42 15.50 -2.17
N GLY A 289 -18.00 14.52 -1.39
CA GLY A 289 -18.83 13.46 -0.80
C GLY A 289 -19.11 12.29 -1.73
N ARG A 290 -18.40 12.18 -2.86
CA ARG A 290 -18.48 11.05 -3.79
C ARG A 290 -17.12 10.36 -3.89
N LEU A 291 -17.13 9.05 -4.02
CA LEU A 291 -15.91 8.27 -4.21
C LEU A 291 -15.38 8.44 -5.62
N ASP A 292 -14.16 8.93 -5.71
CA ASP A 292 -13.33 8.92 -6.90
C ASP A 292 -12.47 7.65 -6.93
N LEU A 293 -11.87 7.32 -8.08
CA LEU A 293 -11.07 6.12 -8.26
C LEU A 293 -9.70 6.48 -8.81
N PHE A 294 -8.63 6.02 -8.13
CA PHE A 294 -7.27 6.07 -8.67
C PHE A 294 -6.82 4.67 -9.09
N VAL A 295 -6.19 4.58 -10.28
CA VAL A 295 -5.61 3.33 -10.81
C VAL A 295 -4.15 3.57 -11.18
N ALA A 296 -3.25 2.82 -10.57
CA ALA A 296 -1.84 2.80 -10.94
C ALA A 296 -1.64 1.88 -12.14
N ASN A 297 -1.05 2.41 -13.20
CA ASN A 297 -0.79 1.70 -14.45
C ASN A 297 0.70 1.48 -14.65
N ASP A 298 1.09 0.25 -14.97
CA ASP A 298 2.48 -0.09 -15.28
C ASP A 298 2.88 0.46 -16.65
N SER A 299 3.92 1.29 -16.71
CA SER A 299 4.51 1.81 -17.94
C SER A 299 3.57 2.62 -18.85
N THR A 300 2.45 3.07 -18.33
CA THR A 300 1.44 3.92 -18.97
C THR A 300 0.93 4.95 -17.98
N PRO A 301 0.25 6.05 -18.41
CA PRO A 301 -0.27 7.04 -17.48
C PRO A 301 -1.23 6.42 -16.45
N ASN A 302 -1.10 6.82 -15.18
CA ASN A 302 -2.08 6.47 -14.17
C ASN A 302 -3.43 7.12 -14.46
N PHE A 303 -4.53 6.47 -14.05
CA PHE A 303 -5.85 7.08 -14.11
C PHE A 303 -6.24 7.70 -12.76
N LEU A 304 -6.90 8.84 -12.83
CA LEU A 304 -7.69 9.41 -11.75
C LEU A 304 -9.08 9.72 -12.29
N TYR A 305 -10.03 8.89 -11.94
CA TYR A 305 -11.43 9.00 -12.36
C TYR A 305 -12.20 9.81 -11.32
N ARG A 306 -12.57 11.04 -11.66
CA ARG A 306 -13.46 11.85 -10.84
C ARG A 306 -14.89 11.39 -11.01
N ASN A 307 -15.60 11.14 -9.92
CA ASN A 307 -17.00 10.78 -9.91
C ASN A 307 -17.88 12.02 -10.17
N ASP A 308 -18.49 12.10 -11.34
CA ASP A 308 -19.37 13.21 -11.72
C ASP A 308 -20.78 13.08 -11.11
N GLY A 309 -21.05 12.00 -10.35
CA GLY A 309 -22.37 11.56 -9.90
C GLY A 309 -23.17 10.88 -11.01
N LYS A 310 -24.30 10.29 -10.67
CA LYS A 310 -25.18 9.58 -11.62
C LYS A 310 -24.54 8.35 -12.29
N GLY A 311 -23.56 7.72 -11.62
CA GLY A 311 -22.88 6.52 -12.10
C GLY A 311 -21.92 6.77 -13.27
N HIS A 312 -21.39 7.98 -13.41
CA HIS A 312 -20.45 8.34 -14.48
C HIS A 312 -19.18 8.98 -13.90
N PHE A 313 -18.03 8.65 -14.52
CA PHE A 313 -16.71 9.16 -14.15
C PHE A 313 -16.08 9.89 -15.33
N THR A 314 -15.24 10.89 -15.00
CA THR A 314 -14.37 11.59 -15.95
C THR A 314 -12.92 11.35 -15.57
N GLU A 315 -12.12 10.82 -16.50
CA GLU A 315 -10.67 10.70 -16.32
C GLU A 315 -10.03 12.09 -16.28
N VAL A 316 -9.31 12.41 -15.21
CA VAL A 316 -8.71 13.72 -14.95
C VAL A 316 -7.22 13.66 -14.56
N GLY A 317 -6.57 12.51 -14.59
CA GLY A 317 -5.22 12.28 -14.09
C GLY A 317 -4.18 13.24 -14.62
N PHE A 318 -4.19 13.55 -15.92
CA PHE A 318 -3.31 14.57 -16.51
C PHE A 318 -3.61 15.99 -15.96
N LEU A 319 -4.87 16.34 -15.83
CA LEU A 319 -5.28 17.66 -15.32
C LEU A 319 -5.02 17.76 -13.81
N ALA A 320 -5.18 16.67 -13.11
CA ALA A 320 -4.95 16.58 -11.67
C ALA A 320 -3.46 16.52 -11.31
N GLY A 321 -2.58 16.10 -12.22
CA GLY A 321 -1.14 15.99 -11.99
C GLY A 321 -0.69 14.63 -11.45
N THR A 322 -1.48 13.56 -11.61
CA THR A 322 -1.17 12.21 -11.11
C THR A 322 -0.84 11.20 -12.20
N ALA A 323 -1.06 11.56 -13.48
CA ALA A 323 -0.93 10.62 -14.61
C ALA A 323 0.51 10.20 -14.91
N VAL A 324 1.47 11.11 -14.70
CA VAL A 324 2.88 10.96 -15.08
C VAL A 324 3.78 11.59 -14.03
N SER A 325 5.08 11.29 -14.09
CA SER A 325 6.10 11.88 -13.23
C SER A 325 6.25 13.40 -13.42
N GLN A 326 7.00 14.06 -12.53
CA GLN A 326 7.25 15.50 -12.57
C GLN A 326 7.85 15.99 -13.90
N ASP A 327 8.62 15.17 -14.60
CA ASP A 327 9.21 15.48 -15.90
C ASP A 327 8.33 15.05 -17.09
N GLY A 328 7.13 14.56 -16.84
CA GLY A 328 6.16 14.15 -17.84
C GLY A 328 6.39 12.73 -18.40
N SER A 329 7.20 11.91 -17.73
CA SER A 329 7.44 10.53 -18.13
C SER A 329 6.38 9.59 -17.56
N GLU A 330 5.96 8.61 -18.38
CA GLU A 330 5.19 7.47 -17.92
C GLU A 330 6.07 6.60 -17.02
N GLN A 331 5.56 6.15 -15.89
CA GLN A 331 6.24 5.27 -14.94
C GLN A 331 5.48 3.95 -14.78
N ALA A 332 6.17 2.93 -14.27
CA ALA A 332 5.56 1.62 -14.03
C ALA A 332 4.87 1.61 -12.64
N GLY A 333 3.67 2.15 -12.56
CA GLY A 333 2.87 2.20 -11.33
C GLY A 333 2.40 0.82 -10.88
N MET A 334 2.64 0.47 -9.60
CA MET A 334 2.32 -0.85 -9.05
C MET A 334 1.49 -0.78 -7.78
N GLY A 335 2.08 -0.68 -6.59
CA GLY A 335 1.37 -0.51 -5.33
C GLY A 335 0.86 0.92 -5.14
N VAL A 336 -0.22 1.06 -4.38
CA VAL A 336 -0.85 2.35 -4.09
C VAL A 336 -1.20 2.45 -2.62
N ALA A 337 -0.72 3.51 -1.95
CA ALA A 337 -1.10 3.85 -0.59
C ALA A 337 -1.67 5.27 -0.49
N LEU A 338 -2.62 5.45 0.42
CA LEU A 338 -3.20 6.76 0.75
C LEU A 338 -2.89 7.14 2.19
N GLY A 339 -2.55 8.41 2.43
CA GLY A 339 -2.29 8.90 3.78
C GLY A 339 -2.31 10.42 3.90
N ASP A 340 -2.81 10.93 5.04
CA ASP A 340 -2.71 12.36 5.41
C ASP A 340 -1.40 12.63 6.16
N TYR A 341 -0.27 12.45 5.47
CA TYR A 341 1.07 12.59 6.06
C TYR A 341 1.45 14.02 6.49
N LEU A 342 0.62 15.00 6.16
CA LEU A 342 0.80 16.42 6.49
C LEU A 342 -0.19 16.92 7.55
N HIS A 343 -1.13 16.12 8.01
CA HIS A 343 -2.28 16.54 8.81
C HIS A 343 -3.06 17.69 8.14
N ALA A 344 -3.13 17.64 6.81
CA ALA A 344 -3.82 18.65 5.99
C ALA A 344 -5.32 18.38 5.85
N GLY A 345 -5.79 17.25 6.40
CA GLY A 345 -7.17 16.78 6.26
C GLY A 345 -7.49 16.25 4.85
N ARG A 346 -6.46 15.83 4.10
CA ARG A 346 -6.57 15.28 2.73
C ARG A 346 -5.61 14.12 2.54
N LEU A 347 -6.07 13.08 1.88
CA LEU A 347 -5.26 11.93 1.57
C LEU A 347 -4.40 12.19 0.33
N SER A 348 -3.10 12.06 0.47
CA SER A 348 -2.11 12.05 -0.59
C SER A 348 -1.93 10.65 -1.13
N ILE A 349 -1.43 10.51 -2.36
CA ILE A 349 -1.26 9.23 -3.06
C ILE A 349 0.23 8.91 -3.12
N PHE A 350 0.62 7.72 -2.69
CA PHE A 350 1.94 7.17 -2.93
C PHE A 350 1.83 5.99 -3.90
N VAL A 351 2.77 5.93 -4.87
CA VAL A 351 2.80 4.87 -5.90
C VAL A 351 4.22 4.33 -6.00
N THR A 352 4.36 3.01 -5.93
CA THR A 352 5.64 2.33 -6.15
C THR A 352 5.91 2.12 -7.64
N HIS A 353 7.18 2.18 -8.04
CA HIS A 353 7.59 2.12 -9.45
C HIS A 353 8.76 1.15 -9.69
N PHE A 354 9.10 0.98 -10.96
CA PHE A 354 10.20 0.13 -11.41
C PHE A 354 11.58 0.74 -11.07
N SER A 355 12.64 -0.09 -11.10
CA SER A 355 14.02 0.39 -10.95
C SER A 355 14.38 1.40 -12.04
N GLU A 356 15.29 2.33 -11.71
CA GLU A 356 15.68 3.49 -12.54
C GLU A 356 14.58 4.57 -12.63
N GLU A 357 13.39 4.31 -12.10
CA GLU A 357 12.33 5.27 -11.80
C GLU A 357 12.33 5.55 -10.29
N TYR A 358 11.55 6.51 -9.85
CA TYR A 358 11.38 6.77 -8.41
C TYR A 358 9.96 6.48 -7.98
N ALA A 359 9.75 6.04 -6.74
CA ALA A 359 8.42 5.95 -6.16
C ALA A 359 7.83 7.35 -5.99
N ALA A 360 6.60 7.56 -6.49
CA ALA A 360 5.98 8.88 -6.56
C ALA A 360 5.11 9.16 -5.34
N LEU A 361 5.27 10.36 -4.77
CA LEU A 361 4.40 10.91 -3.73
C LEU A 361 3.66 12.12 -4.31
N PHE A 362 2.38 11.94 -4.61
CA PHE A 362 1.48 12.97 -5.08
C PHE A 362 0.75 13.60 -3.90
N ARG A 363 1.20 14.79 -3.49
CA ARG A 363 0.55 15.57 -2.42
C ARG A 363 -0.80 16.11 -2.91
N ASN A 364 -1.85 15.87 -2.15
CA ASN A 364 -3.18 16.40 -2.44
C ASN A 364 -3.27 17.88 -2.01
N ASP A 365 -3.31 18.79 -3.00
CA ASP A 365 -3.41 20.25 -2.79
C ASP A 365 -4.87 20.71 -2.68
N GLY A 366 -5.84 19.80 -2.80
CA GLY A 366 -7.28 20.03 -2.77
C GLY A 366 -7.88 20.33 -4.14
N GLY A 367 -9.21 20.16 -4.26
CA GLY A 367 -9.95 20.45 -5.49
C GLY A 367 -9.50 19.59 -6.69
N MET A 368 -9.10 18.36 -6.48
CA MET A 368 -8.61 17.42 -7.49
C MET A 368 -7.28 17.86 -8.13
N SER A 369 -6.43 18.55 -7.36
CA SER A 369 -5.09 18.99 -7.80
C SER A 369 -4.03 18.32 -6.95
N PHE A 370 -3.01 17.74 -7.60
CA PHE A 370 -1.91 17.04 -6.94
C PHE A 370 -0.58 17.58 -7.45
N THR A 371 0.41 17.59 -6.54
CA THR A 371 1.79 17.92 -6.86
C THR A 371 2.70 16.74 -6.55
N ASP A 372 3.49 16.29 -7.52
CA ASP A 372 4.57 15.33 -7.26
C ASP A 372 5.64 16.00 -6.39
N VAL A 373 5.75 15.54 -5.15
CA VAL A 373 6.70 16.04 -4.15
C VAL A 373 7.77 15.01 -3.78
N SER A 374 7.94 13.96 -4.55
CA SER A 374 8.80 12.82 -4.27
C SER A 374 10.25 13.21 -3.96
N PHE A 375 10.84 14.14 -4.74
CA PHE A 375 12.19 14.64 -4.50
C PHE A 375 12.29 15.53 -3.27
N PRO A 376 11.50 16.61 -3.12
CA PRO A 376 11.56 17.45 -1.92
C PRO A 376 11.16 16.70 -0.64
N ALA A 377 10.29 15.70 -0.73
CA ALA A 377 9.92 14.87 0.41
C ALA A 377 11.02 13.88 0.82
N GLY A 378 12.10 13.70 0.03
CA GLY A 378 13.19 12.78 0.34
C GLY A 378 12.92 11.31 0.00
N ILE A 379 11.86 11.02 -0.74
CA ILE A 379 11.43 9.65 -1.12
C ILE A 379 12.12 9.21 -2.43
N ALA A 380 12.20 10.08 -3.42
CA ALA A 380 12.62 9.70 -4.78
C ALA A 380 14.01 9.04 -4.83
N THR A 381 15.03 9.72 -4.33
CA THR A 381 16.42 9.26 -4.47
C THR A 381 16.69 7.87 -3.86
N PRO A 382 16.20 7.55 -2.64
CA PRO A 382 16.40 6.22 -2.06
C PRO A 382 15.67 5.08 -2.78
N THR A 383 14.63 5.37 -3.57
CA THR A 383 13.79 4.35 -4.20
C THR A 383 14.24 3.99 -5.62
N ILE A 384 14.99 4.86 -6.31
CA ILE A 384 15.46 4.65 -7.70
C ILE A 384 16.12 3.28 -7.94
N PRO A 385 16.94 2.70 -7.04
CA PRO A 385 17.61 1.42 -7.32
C PRO A 385 16.68 0.20 -7.30
N TYR A 386 15.44 0.34 -6.80
CA TYR A 386 14.60 -0.79 -6.45
C TYR A 386 13.35 -0.88 -7.31
N VAL A 387 12.82 -2.11 -7.46
CA VAL A 387 11.48 -2.35 -8.01
C VAL A 387 10.51 -2.47 -6.85
N GLY A 388 9.74 -1.40 -6.63
CA GLY A 388 8.79 -1.30 -5.52
C GLY A 388 7.46 -1.99 -5.82
N TRP A 389 6.81 -2.55 -4.78
CA TRP A 389 5.55 -3.26 -4.88
C TRP A 389 4.60 -2.85 -3.77
N GLY A 390 4.29 -3.76 -2.84
CA GLY A 390 3.40 -3.48 -1.72
C GLY A 390 3.90 -2.34 -0.83
N ASP A 391 2.99 -1.48 -0.41
CA ASP A 391 3.25 -0.24 0.30
C ASP A 391 2.11 0.15 1.24
N ALA A 392 2.40 0.98 2.22
CA ALA A 392 1.38 1.65 3.03
C ALA A 392 1.92 2.90 3.70
N PHE A 393 1.00 3.85 3.95
CA PHE A 393 1.14 4.78 5.04
C PHE A 393 0.61 4.13 6.33
N PHE A 394 1.37 4.19 7.41
CA PHE A 394 0.96 3.76 8.77
C PHE A 394 1.84 4.45 9.80
N ASP A 395 1.35 4.59 11.01
CA ASP A 395 2.11 5.18 12.10
C ASP A 395 2.97 4.09 12.76
N PHE A 396 4.25 4.05 12.41
CA PHE A 396 5.19 2.99 12.82
C PHE A 396 5.55 3.04 14.31
N ASP A 397 5.68 4.24 14.87
CA ASP A 397 6.11 4.45 16.25
C ASP A 397 5.05 5.10 17.14
N ASN A 398 3.80 5.15 16.67
CA ASN A 398 2.64 5.71 17.36
C ASN A 398 2.81 7.19 17.74
N ASP A 399 3.60 7.95 17.00
CA ASP A 399 3.82 9.38 17.26
C ASP A 399 2.71 10.29 16.71
N GLY A 400 1.75 9.70 16.02
CA GLY A 400 0.60 10.38 15.42
C GLY A 400 0.83 10.84 13.99
N TRP A 401 1.98 10.55 13.37
CA TRP A 401 2.32 10.92 12.00
C TRP A 401 2.52 9.68 11.12
N PRO A 402 1.77 9.56 10.02
CA PRO A 402 1.93 8.42 9.13
C PRO A 402 3.33 8.36 8.50
N ASP A 403 3.99 7.23 8.68
CA ASP A 403 5.24 6.84 8.05
C ASP A 403 4.96 6.08 6.75
N LEU A 404 5.99 5.77 5.99
CA LEU A 404 5.83 5.10 4.71
C LEU A 404 6.72 3.85 4.62
N PHE A 405 6.13 2.71 4.30
CA PHE A 405 6.83 1.45 4.07
C PHE A 405 6.60 0.95 2.65
N MET A 406 7.62 0.32 2.06
CA MET A 406 7.51 -0.38 0.79
C MET A 406 8.37 -1.63 0.75
N VAL A 407 7.86 -2.66 0.07
CA VAL A 407 8.59 -3.88 -0.23
C VAL A 407 9.11 -3.85 -1.66
N ASN A 408 10.23 -4.54 -1.90
CA ASN A 408 10.93 -4.50 -3.17
C ASN A 408 11.30 -5.91 -3.65
N GLY A 409 11.52 -6.04 -4.97
CA GLY A 409 12.00 -7.27 -5.59
C GLY A 409 11.92 -7.20 -7.10
N HIS A 410 13.05 -7.40 -7.79
CA HIS A 410 13.11 -7.26 -9.24
C HIS A 410 12.32 -8.37 -9.96
N VAL A 411 11.83 -8.10 -11.18
CA VAL A 411 11.08 -9.07 -12.00
C VAL A 411 11.97 -9.99 -12.82
N TYR A 412 13.25 -9.61 -13.04
CA TYR A 412 14.18 -10.33 -13.90
C TYR A 412 15.31 -10.96 -13.09
N PRO A 413 15.34 -12.29 -12.89
CA PRO A 413 16.49 -12.97 -12.25
C PRO A 413 17.82 -12.69 -12.95
N GLN A 414 17.76 -12.38 -14.24
CA GLN A 414 18.94 -12.10 -15.09
C GLN A 414 19.68 -10.82 -14.67
N VAL A 415 19.04 -9.91 -13.92
CA VAL A 415 19.65 -8.63 -13.49
C VAL A 415 20.91 -8.83 -12.65
N ASP A 416 21.01 -9.94 -11.90
CA ASP A 416 22.20 -10.26 -11.09
C ASP A 416 23.47 -10.46 -11.91
N THR A 417 23.35 -10.62 -13.24
CA THR A 417 24.50 -10.70 -14.18
C THR A 417 24.96 -9.33 -14.65
N LEU A 418 24.25 -8.26 -14.31
CA LEU A 418 24.53 -6.88 -14.69
C LEU A 418 25.13 -6.09 -13.53
N ASP A 419 25.81 -4.99 -13.86
CA ASP A 419 26.23 -3.97 -12.89
C ASP A 419 25.43 -2.68 -13.11
N VAL A 420 24.15 -2.73 -12.74
CA VAL A 420 23.16 -1.64 -12.96
C VAL A 420 22.63 -1.04 -11.65
N GLY A 421 23.23 -1.41 -10.50
CA GLY A 421 22.77 -0.89 -9.18
C GLY A 421 21.54 -1.59 -8.61
N SER A 422 20.82 -2.40 -9.37
CA SER A 422 19.69 -3.23 -8.92
C SER A 422 20.11 -4.71 -8.79
N ARG A 423 19.35 -5.47 -8.02
CA ARG A 423 19.53 -6.93 -7.83
C ARG A 423 18.17 -7.62 -7.89
N TYR A 424 18.15 -8.93 -8.14
CA TYR A 424 16.91 -9.69 -8.18
C TYR A 424 16.21 -9.71 -6.81
N ARG A 425 16.97 -9.95 -5.74
CA ARG A 425 16.52 -9.87 -4.36
C ARG A 425 16.85 -8.48 -3.79
N GLU A 426 15.85 -7.83 -3.24
CA GLU A 426 15.96 -6.44 -2.77
C GLU A 426 15.49 -6.30 -1.31
N PRO A 427 16.08 -5.37 -0.52
CA PRO A 427 15.62 -5.07 0.84
C PRO A 427 14.31 -4.27 0.80
N LYS A 428 13.63 -4.19 1.94
CA LYS A 428 12.46 -3.33 2.15
C LYS A 428 12.92 -1.95 2.60
N LEU A 429 12.06 -0.94 2.41
CA LEU A 429 12.35 0.43 2.83
C LEU A 429 11.29 0.93 3.81
N LEU A 430 11.75 1.65 4.85
CA LEU A 430 10.91 2.37 5.81
C LEU A 430 11.39 3.83 5.90
N PHE A 431 10.46 4.74 5.75
CA PHE A 431 10.67 6.17 5.77
C PHE A 431 9.89 6.79 6.92
N LEU A 432 10.60 7.34 7.91
CA LEU A 432 10.01 8.03 9.04
C LEU A 432 9.59 9.44 8.63
N ASN A 433 8.38 9.83 8.94
CA ASN A 433 7.85 11.18 8.77
C ASN A 433 8.58 12.16 9.71
N ARG A 434 8.98 13.32 9.19
CA ARG A 434 9.70 14.33 9.97
C ARG A 434 8.83 15.50 10.43
N HIS A 435 7.52 15.39 10.26
CA HIS A 435 6.51 16.39 10.63
C HIS A 435 6.67 17.74 9.88
N ASP A 436 7.49 17.79 8.85
CA ASP A 436 7.78 18.99 8.05
C ASP A 436 7.47 18.78 6.55
N GLY A 437 6.78 17.69 6.22
CA GLY A 437 6.46 17.27 4.86
C GLY A 437 7.59 16.49 4.18
N THR A 438 8.64 16.14 4.93
CA THR A 438 9.75 15.32 4.45
C THR A 438 9.86 14.01 5.22
N PHE A 439 10.51 13.03 4.61
CA PHE A 439 10.74 11.72 5.19
C PHE A 439 12.23 11.42 5.33
N ARG A 440 12.57 10.59 6.29
CA ARG A 440 13.92 10.08 6.49
C ARG A 440 13.93 8.57 6.34
N ASN A 441 14.73 8.04 5.43
CA ASN A 441 14.96 6.61 5.34
C ASN A 441 15.62 6.10 6.64
N ILE A 442 14.95 5.21 7.35
CA ILE A 442 15.40 4.60 8.61
C ILE A 442 15.56 3.08 8.50
N SER A 443 15.50 2.52 7.30
CA SER A 443 15.48 1.06 7.05
C SER A 443 16.62 0.31 7.76
N GLU A 444 17.81 0.91 7.89
CA GLU A 444 18.96 0.30 8.58
C GLU A 444 18.89 0.39 10.12
N GLN A 445 17.89 1.12 10.66
CA GLN A 445 17.79 1.43 12.09
C GLN A 445 16.69 0.63 12.81
N VAL A 446 15.83 -0.06 12.07
CA VAL A 446 14.60 -0.68 12.57
C VAL A 446 14.65 -2.22 12.56
N GLY A 447 15.83 -2.76 12.68
CA GLY A 447 16.07 -4.21 12.76
C GLY A 447 16.63 -4.83 11.48
N PRO A 448 17.30 -5.98 11.60
CA PRO A 448 17.92 -6.66 10.46
C PRO A 448 16.92 -7.31 9.51
N ALA A 449 15.69 -7.59 9.93
CA ALA A 449 14.72 -8.34 9.16
C ALA A 449 14.39 -7.68 7.81
N ILE A 450 14.14 -6.36 7.81
CA ILE A 450 13.80 -5.65 6.57
C ILE A 450 15.00 -5.48 5.63
N GLN A 451 16.22 -5.67 6.12
CA GLN A 451 17.45 -5.63 5.31
C GLN A 451 17.73 -6.97 4.60
N ILE A 452 17.02 -8.05 4.95
CA ILE A 452 17.15 -9.34 4.26
C ILE A 452 16.58 -9.20 2.84
N PRO A 453 17.43 -9.33 1.78
CA PRO A 453 16.96 -9.14 0.43
C PRO A 453 16.06 -10.32 0.00
N GLN A 454 14.88 -10.02 -0.54
CA GLN A 454 13.91 -11.00 -1.03
C GLN A 454 13.27 -10.51 -2.34
N VAL A 455 12.45 -11.35 -2.95
CA VAL A 455 11.64 -10.99 -4.12
C VAL A 455 10.22 -10.78 -3.63
N SER A 456 10.02 -9.64 -2.96
CA SER A 456 8.73 -9.32 -2.35
C SER A 456 7.74 -8.79 -3.39
N ARG A 457 6.44 -8.95 -3.14
CA ARG A 457 5.33 -8.44 -3.94
C ARG A 457 4.29 -7.79 -3.05
N GLY A 458 3.25 -8.49 -2.67
CA GLY A 458 2.23 -7.97 -1.78
C GLY A 458 2.74 -7.71 -0.37
N ALA A 459 2.16 -6.71 0.27
CA ALA A 459 2.31 -6.47 1.69
C ALA A 459 0.96 -6.03 2.26
N ALA A 460 0.63 -6.52 3.46
CA ALA A 460 -0.58 -6.14 4.18
C ALA A 460 -0.22 -5.70 5.61
N PHE A 461 -0.91 -4.67 6.09
CA PHE A 461 -0.60 -3.96 7.32
C PHE A 461 -1.78 -4.03 8.28
N GLY A 462 -1.53 -4.38 9.53
CA GLY A 462 -2.55 -4.48 10.57
C GLY A 462 -1.98 -4.93 11.90
N ASP A 463 -2.71 -4.68 12.97
CA ASP A 463 -2.36 -5.12 14.32
C ASP A 463 -2.73 -6.61 14.50
N LEU A 464 -1.79 -7.51 14.11
CA LEU A 464 -1.99 -8.96 14.13
C LEU A 464 -2.04 -9.53 15.55
N PHE A 465 -1.38 -8.87 16.49
CA PHE A 465 -1.26 -9.35 17.86
C PHE A 465 -2.15 -8.59 18.85
N ASN A 466 -2.97 -7.65 18.35
CA ASN A 466 -3.87 -6.80 19.14
C ASN A 466 -3.14 -6.08 20.29
N ASP A 467 -1.94 -5.59 20.02
CA ASP A 467 -1.09 -4.89 21.00
C ASP A 467 -0.95 -3.38 20.69
N GLY A 468 -1.66 -2.90 19.65
CA GLY A 468 -1.72 -1.49 19.26
C GLY A 468 -0.55 -1.02 18.41
N ARG A 469 0.20 -1.95 17.85
CA ARG A 469 1.24 -1.68 16.87
C ARG A 469 0.90 -2.34 15.55
N ILE A 470 1.18 -1.64 14.47
CA ILE A 470 0.92 -2.17 13.13
C ILE A 470 2.06 -3.09 12.74
N ASP A 471 1.72 -4.35 12.48
CA ASP A 471 2.59 -5.39 11.94
C ASP A 471 2.48 -5.46 10.42
N ILE A 472 3.42 -6.15 9.77
CA ILE A 472 3.46 -6.25 8.32
C ILE A 472 3.56 -7.71 7.89
N VAL A 473 2.67 -8.12 7.02
CA VAL A 473 2.74 -9.43 6.34
C VAL A 473 3.24 -9.21 4.92
N VAL A 474 4.37 -9.80 4.57
CA VAL A 474 5.00 -9.66 3.25
C VAL A 474 4.95 -10.99 2.50
N GLU A 475 4.41 -10.96 1.29
CA GLU A 475 4.45 -12.08 0.36
C GLU A 475 5.74 -12.05 -0.47
N ASN A 476 6.44 -13.19 -0.54
CA ASN A 476 7.68 -13.34 -1.31
C ASN A 476 7.51 -14.42 -2.38
N VAL A 477 7.63 -14.06 -3.65
CA VAL A 477 7.34 -14.99 -4.76
C VAL A 477 8.40 -16.08 -4.99
N ASP A 478 9.53 -16.03 -4.31
CA ASP A 478 10.59 -17.05 -4.38
C ASP A 478 10.85 -17.68 -3.02
N GLY A 479 9.83 -17.87 -2.19
CA GLY A 479 10.03 -18.46 -0.88
C GLY A 479 8.86 -18.31 0.09
N LYS A 480 9.20 -18.30 1.36
CA LYS A 480 8.23 -18.13 2.44
C LYS A 480 7.82 -16.66 2.58
N PRO A 481 6.60 -16.38 3.04
CA PRO A 481 6.21 -15.03 3.44
C PRO A 481 7.07 -14.57 4.63
N MET A 482 6.96 -13.30 4.99
CA MET A 482 7.60 -12.73 6.16
C MET A 482 6.55 -12.05 7.03
N ILE A 483 6.49 -12.42 8.30
CA ILE A 483 5.65 -11.75 9.31
C ILE A 483 6.57 -10.87 10.14
N LEU A 484 6.51 -9.57 9.90
CA LEU A 484 7.30 -8.57 10.60
C LEU A 484 6.48 -8.01 11.77
N ARG A 485 6.80 -8.45 12.98
CA ARG A 485 6.20 -7.90 14.18
C ARG A 485 6.88 -6.57 14.53
N ASN A 486 6.08 -5.58 14.82
CA ASN A 486 6.53 -4.28 15.32
C ASN A 486 6.71 -4.35 16.84
N GLU A 487 7.95 -4.34 17.29
CA GLU A 487 8.30 -4.47 18.71
C GLU A 487 8.94 -3.18 19.24
N GLU A 488 8.44 -2.70 20.38
CA GLU A 488 9.14 -1.64 21.10
C GLU A 488 10.48 -2.15 21.65
N PRO A 489 11.56 -1.36 21.58
CA PRO A 489 12.78 -1.70 22.28
C PRO A 489 12.45 -1.80 23.77
N HIS A 490 12.94 -2.83 24.44
CA HIS A 490 12.69 -3.08 25.87
C HIS A 490 12.86 -1.78 26.69
N ALA A 491 11.75 -1.15 27.02
CA ALA A 491 11.70 0.16 27.61
C ALA A 491 12.37 0.13 28.99
N GLN A 492 13.38 0.98 29.16
CA GLN A 492 13.64 1.53 30.47
C GLN A 492 12.40 2.39 30.80
N SER A 493 11.54 1.83 31.63
CA SER A 493 10.32 2.40 32.24
C SER A 493 10.01 3.87 31.91
N GLY A 494 8.95 4.14 31.18
CA GLY A 494 8.16 5.32 31.43
C GLY A 494 7.70 6.22 30.30
N SER A 495 8.02 6.00 29.02
CA SER A 495 7.34 6.72 27.93
C SER A 495 7.22 5.84 26.71
N HIS A 496 6.06 5.29 26.50
CA HIS A 496 5.63 4.74 25.21
C HIS A 496 4.62 5.70 24.61
N ASN A 497 4.57 5.76 23.30
CA ASN A 497 3.53 6.47 22.59
C ASN A 497 2.22 5.68 22.72
N HIS A 498 1.13 6.42 22.90
CA HIS A 498 -0.21 5.85 23.00
C HIS A 498 -0.83 5.65 21.61
N TRP A 499 -1.91 4.89 21.56
CA TRP A 499 -2.64 4.58 20.32
C TRP A 499 -4.15 4.44 20.59
N ILE A 500 -4.92 4.41 19.51
CA ILE A 500 -6.36 4.11 19.55
C ILE A 500 -6.76 3.44 18.23
N GLN A 501 -7.66 2.46 18.32
CA GLN A 501 -8.20 1.79 17.12
C GLN A 501 -9.72 1.86 17.09
N PHE A 502 -10.27 1.83 15.86
CA PHE A 502 -11.70 1.80 15.61
C PHE A 502 -12.07 0.66 14.67
N GLU A 503 -13.01 -0.19 15.10
CA GLU A 503 -13.70 -1.14 14.25
C GLU A 503 -15.13 -0.62 14.02
N LEU A 504 -15.49 -0.40 12.76
CA LEU A 504 -16.75 0.22 12.38
C LEU A 504 -17.73 -0.78 11.79
N ALA A 505 -19.02 -0.59 12.05
CA ALA A 505 -20.08 -1.34 11.39
C ALA A 505 -21.22 -0.43 10.94
N GLY A 506 -21.50 -0.45 9.64
CA GLY A 506 -22.62 0.28 9.05
C GLY A 506 -23.98 -0.33 9.38
N THR A 507 -24.99 0.50 9.37
CA THR A 507 -26.41 0.09 9.49
C THR A 507 -27.23 0.58 8.31
N LYS A 508 -26.94 1.78 7.82
CA LYS A 508 -27.44 2.35 6.56
C LYS A 508 -26.33 2.35 5.51
N SER A 509 -25.11 2.58 5.93
CA SER A 509 -23.90 2.33 5.16
C SER A 509 -23.69 0.83 4.96
N ASN A 510 -22.81 0.44 4.02
CA ASN A 510 -22.34 -0.93 3.89
C ASN A 510 -21.83 -1.47 5.23
N ARG A 511 -21.97 -2.78 5.46
CA ARG A 511 -21.76 -3.37 6.80
C ARG A 511 -20.34 -3.28 7.33
N LEU A 512 -19.33 -3.33 6.46
CA LEU A 512 -17.92 -3.14 6.85
C LEU A 512 -17.53 -1.66 6.94
N ALA A 513 -18.46 -0.74 6.72
CA ALA A 513 -18.24 0.71 6.73
C ALA A 513 -17.11 1.16 5.77
N LEU A 514 -16.89 0.42 4.66
CA LEU A 514 -15.91 0.81 3.65
C LEU A 514 -16.19 2.25 3.19
N ASN A 515 -15.13 3.04 3.15
CA ASN A 515 -15.09 4.47 2.85
C ASN A 515 -15.70 5.39 3.94
N ALA A 516 -15.91 4.88 5.17
CA ALA A 516 -16.11 5.75 6.31
C ALA A 516 -14.81 6.51 6.63
N ARG A 517 -14.90 7.84 6.79
CA ARG A 517 -13.78 8.73 7.12
C ARG A 517 -13.78 9.08 8.60
N LEU A 518 -12.62 8.99 9.24
CA LEU A 518 -12.41 9.32 10.64
C LEU A 518 -11.46 10.49 10.77
N LYS A 519 -11.91 11.56 11.43
CA LYS A 519 -11.05 12.67 11.82
C LYS A 519 -10.85 12.63 13.33
N ALA A 520 -9.63 12.31 13.74
CA ALA A 520 -9.24 12.15 15.14
C ALA A 520 -8.47 13.39 15.64
N VAL A 521 -8.77 13.84 16.87
CA VAL A 521 -8.14 15.00 17.51
C VAL A 521 -7.66 14.61 18.90
N ALA A 522 -6.35 14.73 19.15
CA ALA A 522 -5.70 14.59 20.43
C ALA A 522 -4.76 15.77 20.66
N GLY A 523 -5.15 16.73 21.50
CA GLY A 523 -4.40 17.97 21.69
C GLY A 523 -4.20 18.75 20.37
N ASP A 524 -2.96 18.84 19.94
CA ASP A 524 -2.56 19.48 18.68
C ASP A 524 -2.48 18.52 17.49
N LEU A 525 -2.56 17.21 17.70
CA LEU A 525 -2.64 16.21 16.63
C LEU A 525 -4.05 16.20 16.02
N VAL A 526 -4.12 16.36 14.70
CA VAL A 526 -5.36 16.24 13.93
C VAL A 526 -5.09 15.29 12.76
N GLN A 527 -5.60 14.10 12.84
CA GLN A 527 -5.35 13.00 11.91
C GLN A 527 -6.60 12.67 11.10
N LEU A 528 -6.42 12.22 9.87
CA LEU A 528 -7.49 11.74 8.99
C LEU A 528 -7.11 10.38 8.43
N ASP A 529 -8.03 9.43 8.49
CA ASP A 529 -7.93 8.18 7.73
C ASP A 529 -9.32 7.66 7.35
N GLU A 530 -9.40 6.65 6.49
CA GLU A 530 -10.65 6.06 6.02
C GLU A 530 -10.56 4.52 5.91
N VAL A 531 -11.69 3.84 6.08
CA VAL A 531 -11.79 2.38 5.92
C VAL A 531 -11.71 2.04 4.43
N ARG A 532 -10.72 1.24 4.01
CA ARG A 532 -10.47 0.94 2.60
C ARG A 532 -10.45 -0.54 2.29
N SER A 533 -11.05 -0.90 1.17
CA SER A 533 -10.82 -2.18 0.50
C SER A 533 -9.77 -2.01 -0.59
N GLY A 534 -8.89 -3.00 -0.75
CA GLY A 534 -7.77 -2.92 -1.68
C GLY A 534 -6.62 -2.03 -1.17
N GLY A 535 -5.84 -1.48 -2.07
CA GLY A 535 -4.61 -0.72 -1.76
C GLY A 535 -3.37 -1.61 -1.72
N SER A 536 -2.20 -1.02 -1.41
CA SER A 536 -0.93 -1.71 -1.49
C SER A 536 -0.72 -2.33 -2.90
N TYR A 537 -0.04 -3.46 -3.02
CA TYR A 537 0.05 -4.20 -4.28
C TYR A 537 -0.73 -5.50 -4.17
N LEU A 538 -1.85 -5.61 -4.91
CA LEU A 538 -2.71 -6.79 -5.00
C LEU A 538 -3.13 -7.35 -3.62
N SER A 539 -3.26 -6.48 -2.62
CA SER A 539 -3.35 -6.89 -1.22
C SER A 539 -4.47 -6.17 -0.49
N GLN A 540 -4.79 -6.64 0.71
CA GLN A 540 -5.80 -6.06 1.58
C GLN A 540 -5.24 -5.84 2.98
N ASN A 541 -5.25 -4.60 3.44
CA ASN A 541 -4.89 -4.22 4.80
C ASN A 541 -6.04 -4.49 5.80
N ASP A 542 -5.73 -4.37 7.09
CA ASP A 542 -6.74 -4.33 8.15
C ASP A 542 -7.79 -3.24 7.87
N LEU A 543 -9.06 -3.57 8.09
CA LEU A 543 -10.17 -2.61 7.96
C LEU A 543 -10.34 -1.72 9.21
N ARG A 544 -9.69 -2.06 10.31
CA ARG A 544 -9.68 -1.23 11.51
C ARG A 544 -8.81 0.01 11.27
N ILE A 545 -9.30 1.17 11.69
CA ILE A 545 -8.55 2.41 11.62
C ILE A 545 -7.70 2.56 12.89
N HIS A 546 -6.42 2.83 12.70
CA HIS A 546 -5.44 3.03 13.76
C HIS A 546 -4.92 4.47 13.76
N PHE A 547 -4.82 5.08 14.94
CA PHE A 547 -4.17 6.36 15.16
C PHE A 547 -3.18 6.26 16.31
N GLY A 548 -1.92 6.64 16.08
CA GLY A 548 -0.99 6.94 17.15
C GLY A 548 -1.36 8.25 17.82
N LEU A 549 -1.11 8.34 19.11
CA LEU A 549 -1.49 9.49 19.92
C LEU A 549 -0.30 10.17 20.59
N ALA A 550 0.93 9.79 20.25
CA ALA A 550 2.14 10.28 20.94
C ALA A 550 2.00 10.14 22.47
N SER A 551 2.20 11.21 23.21
CA SER A 551 2.07 11.22 24.68
C SER A 551 0.65 11.46 25.21
N HIS A 552 -0.36 11.52 24.33
CA HIS A 552 -1.73 11.78 24.75
C HIS A 552 -2.43 10.49 25.23
N ASP A 553 -2.86 10.46 26.48
CA ASP A 553 -3.53 9.32 27.12
C ASP A 553 -5.02 9.20 26.79
N HIS A 554 -5.52 10.10 25.96
CA HIS A 554 -6.90 10.09 25.46
C HIS A 554 -7.02 10.84 24.13
N LEU A 555 -8.05 10.48 23.37
CA LEU A 555 -8.51 11.21 22.19
C LEU A 555 -9.60 12.19 22.62
N ASP A 556 -9.40 13.48 22.37
CA ASP A 556 -10.39 14.51 22.71
C ASP A 556 -11.70 14.31 21.94
N ARG A 557 -11.56 14.01 20.63
CA ARG A 557 -12.70 13.84 19.75
C ARG A 557 -12.34 12.99 18.53
N VAL A 558 -13.25 12.12 18.11
CA VAL A 558 -13.28 11.56 16.76
C VAL A 558 -14.59 11.91 16.07
N GLU A 559 -14.51 12.37 14.85
CA GLU A 559 -15.63 12.61 13.96
C GLU A 559 -15.62 11.52 12.88
N ILE A 560 -16.72 10.78 12.78
CA ILE A 560 -16.91 9.68 11.83
C ILE A 560 -17.91 10.15 10.79
N LEU A 561 -17.46 10.34 9.56
CA LEU A 561 -18.31 10.55 8.41
C LEU A 561 -18.60 9.19 7.76
N TRP A 562 -19.81 8.71 7.95
CA TRP A 562 -20.28 7.44 7.40
C TRP A 562 -20.58 7.56 5.90
N PRO A 563 -20.44 6.49 5.09
CA PRO A 563 -20.82 6.48 3.68
C PRO A 563 -22.28 6.92 3.42
N SER A 564 -23.18 6.69 4.37
CA SER A 564 -24.55 7.20 4.31
C SER A 564 -24.68 8.74 4.37
N GLY A 565 -23.55 9.47 4.48
CA GLY A 565 -23.51 10.93 4.67
C GLY A 565 -23.78 11.39 6.10
N LYS A 566 -24.02 10.47 7.04
CA LYS A 566 -24.23 10.81 8.44
C LYS A 566 -22.89 11.07 9.13
N THR A 567 -22.83 12.09 9.98
CA THR A 567 -21.67 12.35 10.84
C THR A 567 -22.02 11.99 12.29
N GLU A 568 -21.11 11.26 12.94
CA GLU A 568 -21.16 10.98 14.38
C GLU A 568 -19.90 11.50 15.07
N ILE A 569 -20.06 11.96 16.32
CA ILE A 569 -18.95 12.51 17.10
C ILE A 569 -18.89 11.75 18.43
N LEU A 570 -17.70 11.19 18.72
CA LEU A 570 -17.38 10.60 20.00
C LEU A 570 -16.32 11.46 20.68
N ASN A 571 -16.41 11.64 21.99
CA ASN A 571 -15.54 12.54 22.73
C ASN A 571 -14.90 11.83 23.93
N ASN A 572 -13.71 12.29 24.31
CA ASN A 572 -12.98 11.87 25.51
C ASN A 572 -12.82 10.35 25.60
N LEU A 573 -12.17 9.77 24.60
CA LEU A 573 -11.91 8.34 24.49
C LEU A 573 -10.53 8.01 25.05
N ALA A 574 -10.46 7.09 26.02
CA ALA A 574 -9.18 6.67 26.59
C ALA A 574 -8.30 5.97 25.52
N ALA A 575 -7.00 6.24 25.54
CA ALA A 575 -6.02 5.59 24.70
C ALA A 575 -5.82 4.09 25.02
N ASP A 576 -4.96 3.43 24.26
CA ASP A 576 -4.51 2.05 24.38
C ASP A 576 -5.63 1.02 24.33
N ARG A 577 -6.56 1.22 23.41
CA ARG A 577 -7.68 0.30 23.18
C ARG A 577 -8.37 0.43 21.83
N LEU A 578 -9.04 -0.63 21.46
CA LEU A 578 -9.93 -0.68 20.32
C LEU A 578 -11.37 -0.32 20.74
N TYR A 579 -12.02 0.53 19.97
CA TYR A 579 -13.43 0.89 20.09
C TYR A 579 -14.24 0.29 18.93
N ALA A 580 -15.26 -0.49 19.27
CA ALA A 580 -16.26 -0.95 18.32
C ALA A 580 -17.37 0.09 18.21
N VAL A 581 -17.60 0.63 17.02
CA VAL A 581 -18.59 1.70 16.78
C VAL A 581 -19.59 1.24 15.74
N LYS A 582 -20.88 1.33 16.07
CA LYS A 582 -21.96 0.97 15.16
C LYS A 582 -22.75 2.20 14.77
N GLU A 583 -22.93 2.38 13.47
CA GLU A 583 -23.61 3.55 12.90
C GLU A 583 -24.97 3.79 13.55
N GLY A 584 -25.16 4.98 14.13
CA GLY A 584 -26.39 5.40 14.80
C GLY A 584 -26.55 4.91 16.24
N GLU A 585 -25.67 4.02 16.70
CA GLU A 585 -25.68 3.51 18.07
C GLU A 585 -24.47 3.99 18.88
N GLY A 586 -23.41 4.50 18.22
CA GLY A 586 -22.16 4.91 18.86
C GLY A 586 -21.32 3.71 19.32
N ILE A 587 -20.57 3.86 20.41
CA ILE A 587 -19.73 2.80 20.96
C ILE A 587 -20.60 1.66 21.50
N VAL A 588 -20.30 0.45 21.05
CA VAL A 588 -20.98 -0.78 21.46
C VAL A 588 -19.97 -1.84 21.93
N PRO A 589 -20.37 -2.85 22.70
CA PRO A 589 -19.53 -4.03 22.90
C PRO A 589 -19.20 -4.69 21.55
N ARG A 590 -17.96 -5.16 21.38
CA ARG A 590 -17.46 -5.70 20.09
C ARG A 590 -18.31 -6.87 19.56
N ASP A 591 -18.82 -7.72 20.45
CA ASP A 591 -19.71 -8.83 20.09
C ASP A 591 -21.03 -8.38 19.40
N ARG A 592 -21.43 -7.11 19.56
CA ARG A 592 -22.58 -6.54 18.85
C ARG A 592 -22.29 -6.13 17.39
N LEU A 593 -21.02 -6.11 16.98
CA LEU A 593 -20.68 -5.97 15.57
C LEU A 593 -20.82 -7.31 14.81
N ARG A 594 -20.79 -8.43 15.52
CA ARG A 594 -20.97 -9.75 14.93
C ARG A 594 -22.39 -9.93 14.38
N PRO A 595 -22.55 -10.52 13.21
CA PRO A 595 -23.87 -10.88 12.70
C PRO A 595 -24.60 -11.81 13.68
N THR A 596 -25.88 -11.55 13.94
CA THR A 596 -26.70 -12.35 14.89
C THR A 596 -27.27 -13.62 14.26
N THR A 597 -27.12 -13.80 12.96
CA THR A 597 -27.66 -14.95 12.20
C THR A 597 -26.61 -15.47 11.24
N VAL A 598 -26.42 -16.80 11.21
CA VAL A 598 -25.73 -17.46 10.11
C VAL A 598 -26.54 -17.18 8.83
N PRO A 599 -25.92 -16.78 7.71
CA PRO A 599 -26.62 -16.52 6.45
C PRO A 599 -27.51 -17.71 6.09
N ARG A 600 -28.75 -17.46 5.73
CA ARG A 600 -29.63 -18.53 5.24
C ARG A 600 -29.04 -19.00 3.89
N ARG A 601 -28.71 -20.28 3.82
CA ARG A 601 -28.17 -20.98 2.64
C ARG A 601 -29.09 -20.82 1.43
#